data_6f2a956b00a63c9e13b02fa809170610
#
_entry.id   6f2a956b00a63c9e13b02fa809170610
#
_cell.length_a   1.000
_cell.length_b   1.000
_cell.length_c   1.000
_cell.angle_alpha   90.00
_cell.angle_beta   90.00
_cell.angle_gamma   90.00
#
_symmetry.space_group_name_H-M   'P 1'
#
loop_
_entity.id
_entity.type
_entity.pdbx_description
1 polymer ?
#
loop_
_entity_poly.entity_id
_entity_poly.type
_entity_poly.pdbx_seq_one_letter_code
_entity_poly.pdbx_strand_id
1 'polypeptide(L)'
;MDAYELVKDKQIVIFELDNVLYPEKDYLLQVYYLFAQFIEYSEQKNAQAILAFMRGEFEQSGVEGLFVKTAKAFEIDAKYQYNFDLLHQNARLPLKLLLFKNLLEFMQELVIERKKIFIVTAGNPDQQLNKIKQTEWNGLENYLTVYFADEMGVEKTEIFQKILNDNNLSPNDALVVGANNFDEQQSKLMNLPYIVSLEIYK
;
A
#
# COMPACT_ATOMS: atom_id res chain seq x y z
N MET A 1 8.69 -5.24 -22.45
CA MET A 1 10.01 -5.77 -21.97
C MET A 1 9.65 -6.76 -20.90
N ASP A 2 10.24 -7.94 -20.87
CA ASP A 2 9.93 -8.92 -19.84
C ASP A 2 10.47 -8.41 -18.49
N ALA A 3 9.63 -8.40 -17.44
CA ALA A 3 10.02 -7.95 -16.11
C ALA A 3 11.23 -8.75 -15.55
N TYR A 4 11.34 -10.01 -15.94
CA TYR A 4 12.46 -10.88 -15.57
C TYR A 4 13.79 -10.42 -16.17
N GLU A 5 13.80 -9.94 -17.40
CA GLU A 5 15.01 -9.38 -18.00
C GLU A 5 15.50 -8.11 -17.27
N LEU A 6 14.57 -7.31 -16.71
CA LEU A 6 14.92 -6.11 -15.95
C LEU A 6 15.59 -6.40 -14.61
N VAL A 7 15.32 -7.56 -14.03
CA VAL A 7 15.88 -7.94 -12.71
C VAL A 7 17.06 -8.88 -12.80
N LYS A 8 17.41 -9.37 -13.99
CA LYS A 8 18.46 -10.37 -14.17
C LYS A 8 19.78 -10.00 -13.48
N ASP A 9 20.20 -8.75 -13.67
CA ASP A 9 21.46 -8.22 -13.09
C ASP A 9 21.24 -7.50 -11.75
N LYS A 10 20.04 -7.57 -11.17
CA LYS A 10 19.71 -6.91 -9.90
C LYS A 10 19.90 -7.87 -8.73
N GLN A 11 20.31 -7.33 -7.60
CA GLN A 11 20.45 -8.06 -6.34
C GLN A 11 19.28 -7.75 -5.38
N ILE A 12 18.68 -6.55 -5.56
CA ILE A 12 17.60 -6.02 -4.72
C ILE A 12 16.46 -5.53 -5.60
N VAL A 13 15.23 -5.83 -5.16
CA VAL A 13 14.01 -5.19 -5.68
C VAL A 13 13.26 -4.52 -4.52
N ILE A 14 12.92 -3.25 -4.71
CA ILE A 14 12.23 -2.41 -3.74
C ILE A 14 10.83 -2.11 -4.28
N PHE A 15 9.81 -2.48 -3.54
CA PHE A 15 8.41 -2.25 -3.89
C PHE A 15 7.80 -1.14 -3.04
N GLU A 16 6.97 -0.27 -3.64
CA GLU A 16 5.94 0.44 -2.90
C GLU A 16 4.82 -0.54 -2.52
N LEU A 17 3.97 -0.18 -1.57
CA LEU A 17 2.90 -1.03 -1.07
C LEU A 17 1.60 -0.82 -1.85
N ASP A 18 1.00 0.37 -1.71
CA ASP A 18 -0.33 0.70 -2.22
C ASP A 18 -0.33 0.86 -3.74
N ASN A 19 -1.30 0.24 -4.42
CA ASN A 19 -1.44 0.22 -5.88
C ASN A 19 -0.25 -0.39 -6.64
N VAL A 20 0.70 -1.00 -5.90
CA VAL A 20 1.82 -1.78 -6.44
C VAL A 20 1.63 -3.25 -6.13
N LEU A 21 1.46 -3.60 -4.86
CA LEU A 21 1.30 -4.99 -4.45
C LEU A 21 -0.15 -5.48 -4.59
N TYR A 22 -1.11 -4.61 -4.32
CA TYR A 22 -2.55 -4.84 -4.42
C TYR A 22 -3.27 -3.50 -4.68
N PRO A 23 -4.55 -3.50 -5.11
CA PRO A 23 -5.32 -2.27 -5.23
C PRO A 23 -5.60 -1.66 -3.84
N GLU A 24 -5.14 -0.46 -3.58
CA GLU A 24 -5.40 0.25 -2.32
C GLU A 24 -6.91 0.35 -2.00
N LYS A 25 -7.72 0.49 -3.05
CA LYS A 25 -9.19 0.52 -2.92
C LYS A 25 -9.74 -0.71 -2.19
N ASP A 26 -9.08 -1.87 -2.28
CA ASP A 26 -9.56 -3.11 -1.66
C ASP A 26 -9.40 -3.04 -0.13
N TYR A 27 -8.44 -2.27 0.38
CA TYR A 27 -8.34 -1.91 1.79
C TYR A 27 -9.39 -0.87 2.18
N LEU A 28 -9.44 0.22 1.46
CA LEU A 28 -10.30 1.37 1.78
C LEU A 28 -11.77 1.00 1.80
N LEU A 29 -12.26 0.26 0.80
CA LEU A 29 -13.67 -0.16 0.73
C LEU A 29 -14.06 -1.08 1.88
N GLN A 30 -13.17 -1.91 2.38
CA GLN A 30 -13.43 -2.74 3.55
C GLN A 30 -13.48 -1.91 4.85
N VAL A 31 -12.63 -0.90 4.99
CA VAL A 31 -12.69 0.06 6.10
C VAL A 31 -14.00 0.85 6.06
N TYR A 32 -14.43 1.31 4.89
CA TYR A 32 -15.71 2.03 4.72
C TYR A 32 -16.91 1.15 5.06
N TYR A 33 -16.86 -0.12 4.66
CA TYR A 33 -17.87 -1.10 5.04
C TYR A 33 -17.96 -1.25 6.57
N LEU A 34 -16.83 -1.41 7.25
CA LEU A 34 -16.79 -1.56 8.70
C LEU A 34 -17.29 -0.29 9.40
N PHE A 35 -16.94 0.88 8.89
CA PHE A 35 -17.42 2.15 9.41
C PHE A 35 -18.95 2.28 9.25
N ALA A 36 -19.48 1.96 8.07
CA ALA A 36 -20.92 2.00 7.80
C ALA A 36 -21.68 1.07 8.75
N GLN A 37 -21.18 -0.16 8.99
CA GLN A 37 -21.76 -1.11 9.94
C GLN A 37 -21.70 -0.59 11.38
N PHE A 38 -20.60 0.05 11.76
CA PHE A 38 -20.45 0.68 13.08
C PHE A 38 -21.49 1.82 13.27
N ILE A 39 -21.70 2.67 12.27
CA ILE A 39 -22.70 3.74 12.34
C ILE A 39 -24.13 3.19 12.36
N GLU A 40 -24.42 2.12 11.62
CA GLU A 40 -25.72 1.45 11.69
C GLU A 40 -26.02 0.95 13.09
N TYR A 41 -25.05 0.31 13.72
CA TYR A 41 -25.18 -0.18 15.10
C TYR A 41 -25.35 0.97 16.11
N SER A 42 -24.57 2.05 15.94
CA SER A 42 -24.50 3.15 16.94
C SER A 42 -25.64 4.18 16.80
N GLU A 43 -26.06 4.45 15.55
CA GLU A 43 -26.98 5.56 15.22
C GLU A 43 -28.25 5.08 14.47
N GLN A 44 -28.38 3.77 14.24
CA GLN A 44 -29.50 3.16 13.52
C GLN A 44 -29.70 3.74 12.09
N LYS A 45 -28.60 4.20 11.47
CA LYS A 45 -28.58 4.71 10.09
C LYS A 45 -28.29 3.57 9.10
N ASN A 46 -28.79 3.71 7.87
CA ASN A 46 -28.67 2.67 6.86
C ASN A 46 -27.21 2.49 6.36
N ALA A 47 -26.56 1.39 6.75
CA ALA A 47 -25.19 1.09 6.38
C ALA A 47 -24.97 0.97 4.87
N GLN A 48 -25.94 0.41 4.13
CA GLN A 48 -25.80 0.25 2.68
C GLN A 48 -25.79 1.61 1.97
N ALA A 49 -26.63 2.54 2.40
CA ALA A 49 -26.68 3.89 1.85
C ALA A 49 -25.37 4.65 2.16
N ILE A 50 -24.86 4.54 3.40
CA ILE A 50 -23.58 5.15 3.81
C ILE A 50 -22.44 4.58 2.96
N LEU A 51 -22.34 3.26 2.84
CA LEU A 51 -21.29 2.62 2.06
C LEU A 51 -21.34 3.00 0.57
N ALA A 52 -22.54 3.03 -0.01
CA ALA A 52 -22.72 3.43 -1.40
C ALA A 52 -22.28 4.88 -1.64
N PHE A 53 -22.62 5.80 -0.71
CA PHE A 53 -22.18 7.17 -0.76
C PHE A 53 -20.64 7.28 -0.64
N MET A 54 -20.05 6.66 0.37
CA MET A 54 -18.59 6.68 0.59
C MET A 54 -17.83 6.15 -0.62
N ARG A 55 -18.33 5.06 -1.23
CA ARG A 55 -17.75 4.51 -2.45
C ARG A 55 -17.83 5.50 -3.61
N GLY A 56 -18.99 6.12 -3.83
CA GLY A 56 -19.17 7.10 -4.89
C GLY A 56 -18.28 8.34 -4.72
N GLU A 57 -18.17 8.87 -3.50
CA GLU A 57 -17.29 9.98 -3.18
C GLU A 57 -15.81 9.61 -3.39
N PHE A 58 -15.40 8.41 -2.97
CA PHE A 58 -14.05 7.93 -3.19
C PHE A 58 -13.71 7.82 -4.68
N GLU A 59 -14.62 7.27 -5.49
CA GLU A 59 -14.44 7.16 -6.95
C GLU A 59 -14.35 8.52 -7.66
N GLN A 60 -15.01 9.56 -7.13
CA GLN A 60 -15.02 10.91 -7.71
C GLN A 60 -13.89 11.82 -7.21
N SER A 61 -13.57 11.74 -5.93
CA SER A 61 -12.75 12.75 -5.24
C SER A 61 -11.60 12.14 -4.41
N GLY A 62 -11.45 10.82 -4.41
CA GLY A 62 -10.45 10.13 -3.58
C GLY A 62 -10.80 10.14 -2.09
N VAL A 63 -9.80 10.06 -1.25
CA VAL A 63 -9.96 9.93 0.22
C VAL A 63 -10.17 11.26 0.94
N GLU A 64 -9.86 12.38 0.29
CA GLU A 64 -9.83 13.70 0.95
C GLU A 64 -11.23 14.15 1.40
N GLY A 65 -11.34 14.43 2.70
CA GLY A 65 -12.59 14.92 3.31
C GLY A 65 -13.74 13.92 3.30
N LEU A 66 -13.49 12.64 3.00
CA LEU A 66 -14.52 11.62 2.86
C LEU A 66 -15.39 11.47 4.10
N PHE A 67 -14.80 11.44 5.30
CA PHE A 67 -15.57 11.39 6.52
C PHE A 67 -16.49 12.62 6.67
N VAL A 68 -15.95 13.82 6.47
CA VAL A 68 -16.70 15.08 6.62
C VAL A 68 -17.87 15.14 5.65
N LYS A 69 -17.69 14.76 4.39
CA LYS A 69 -18.75 14.68 3.40
C LYS A 69 -19.82 13.66 3.78
N THR A 70 -19.39 12.47 4.25
CA THR A 70 -20.30 11.42 4.69
C THR A 70 -21.07 11.84 5.94
N ALA A 71 -20.39 12.41 6.93
CA ALA A 71 -20.99 12.91 8.15
C ALA A 71 -22.08 13.98 7.88
N LYS A 72 -21.79 14.89 6.94
CA LYS A 72 -22.76 15.89 6.51
C LYS A 72 -23.97 15.28 5.80
N ALA A 73 -23.74 14.31 4.90
CA ALA A 73 -24.81 13.72 4.09
C ALA A 73 -25.78 12.86 4.92
N PHE A 74 -25.29 12.23 5.99
CA PHE A 74 -26.07 11.33 6.83
C PHE A 74 -26.28 11.84 8.25
N GLU A 75 -25.96 13.11 8.55
CA GLU A 75 -26.08 13.72 9.88
C GLU A 75 -25.39 12.86 10.97
N ILE A 76 -24.19 12.38 10.67
CA ILE A 76 -23.35 11.61 11.58
C ILE A 76 -22.57 12.60 12.46
N ASP A 77 -22.56 12.36 13.79
CA ASP A 77 -21.85 13.21 14.75
C ASP A 77 -20.32 13.19 14.45
N ALA A 78 -19.71 14.38 14.46
CA ALA A 78 -18.28 14.57 14.23
C ALA A 78 -17.38 13.79 15.21
N LYS A 79 -17.88 13.42 16.40
CA LYS A 79 -17.14 12.58 17.36
C LYS A 79 -16.71 11.24 16.77
N TYR A 80 -17.40 10.74 15.74
CA TYR A 80 -17.08 9.46 15.09
C TYR A 80 -15.91 9.55 14.10
N GLN A 81 -15.34 10.74 13.85
CA GLN A 81 -14.07 10.86 13.10
C GLN A 81 -12.99 10.00 13.75
N TYR A 82 -12.85 10.05 15.06
CA TYR A 82 -11.88 9.23 15.80
C TYR A 82 -12.06 7.73 15.54
N ASN A 83 -13.28 7.24 15.50
CA ASN A 83 -13.57 5.84 15.21
C ASN A 83 -13.21 5.48 13.75
N PHE A 84 -13.50 6.39 12.81
CA PHE A 84 -13.12 6.23 11.42
C PHE A 84 -11.59 6.11 11.25
N ASP A 85 -10.84 7.00 11.90
CA ASP A 85 -9.38 6.99 11.88
C ASP A 85 -8.80 5.72 12.51
N LEU A 86 -9.38 5.26 13.64
CA LEU A 86 -8.99 4.00 14.28
C LEU A 86 -9.24 2.78 13.37
N LEU A 87 -10.33 2.76 12.62
CA LEU A 87 -10.58 1.68 11.65
C LEU A 87 -9.52 1.64 10.56
N HIS A 88 -9.07 2.81 10.08
CA HIS A 88 -7.95 2.86 9.14
C HIS A 88 -6.64 2.31 9.73
N GLN A 89 -6.38 2.48 11.02
CA GLN A 89 -5.14 2.06 11.65
C GLN A 89 -5.11 0.58 12.05
N ASN A 90 -6.26 0.02 12.49
CA ASN A 90 -6.23 -1.28 13.17
C ASN A 90 -7.43 -2.21 12.90
N ALA A 91 -8.27 -1.89 11.92
CA ALA A 91 -9.41 -2.74 11.60
C ALA A 91 -8.97 -4.15 11.19
N ARG A 92 -9.68 -5.16 11.71
CA ARG A 92 -9.61 -6.50 11.14
C ARG A 92 -10.52 -6.57 9.92
N LEU A 93 -9.91 -6.66 8.75
CA LEU A 93 -10.65 -6.68 7.50
C LEU A 93 -11.50 -7.96 7.35
N PRO A 94 -12.70 -7.86 6.77
CA PRO A 94 -13.52 -9.03 6.44
C PRO A 94 -12.84 -10.02 5.50
N LEU A 95 -12.06 -9.50 4.54
CA LEU A 95 -11.34 -10.29 3.55
C LEU A 95 -9.85 -9.91 3.58
N LYS A 96 -8.98 -10.87 3.30
CA LYS A 96 -7.56 -10.61 3.10
C LYS A 96 -7.31 -9.72 1.87
N LEU A 97 -6.27 -8.90 1.92
CA LEU A 97 -5.76 -8.22 0.74
C LEU A 97 -4.97 -9.21 -0.11
N LEU A 98 -5.35 -9.32 -1.37
CA LEU A 98 -4.71 -10.25 -2.29
C LEU A 98 -3.72 -9.51 -3.19
N LEU A 99 -2.51 -10.03 -3.27
CA LEU A 99 -1.51 -9.53 -4.21
C LEU A 99 -2.01 -9.68 -5.65
N PHE A 100 -1.63 -8.75 -6.52
CA PHE A 100 -1.82 -8.96 -7.96
C PHE A 100 -1.14 -10.27 -8.38
N LYS A 101 -1.86 -11.10 -9.14
CA LYS A 101 -1.40 -12.46 -9.48
C LYS A 101 -0.01 -12.48 -10.11
N ASN A 102 0.21 -11.67 -11.14
CA ASN A 102 1.49 -11.65 -11.86
C ASN A 102 2.62 -11.11 -10.98
N LEU A 103 2.30 -10.20 -10.05
CA LEU A 103 3.26 -9.71 -9.09
C LEU A 103 3.64 -10.77 -8.05
N LEU A 104 2.67 -11.55 -7.56
CA LEU A 104 2.94 -12.68 -6.69
C LEU A 104 3.91 -13.67 -7.35
N GLU A 105 3.64 -14.05 -8.60
CA GLU A 105 4.51 -14.93 -9.39
C GLU A 105 5.92 -14.31 -9.54
N PHE A 106 6.00 -13.03 -9.88
CA PHE A 106 7.25 -12.31 -10.00
C PHE A 106 8.05 -12.28 -8.68
N MET A 107 7.39 -11.98 -7.55
CA MET A 107 8.05 -11.98 -6.24
C MET A 107 8.52 -13.40 -5.84
N GLN A 108 7.78 -14.44 -6.18
CA GLN A 108 8.19 -15.83 -5.95
C GLN A 108 9.46 -16.18 -6.74
N GLU A 109 9.57 -15.74 -7.98
CA GLU A 109 10.79 -15.90 -8.79
C GLU A 109 11.99 -15.15 -8.19
N LEU A 110 11.78 -13.91 -7.68
CA LEU A 110 12.83 -13.18 -6.97
C LEU A 110 13.39 -13.97 -5.77
N VAL A 111 12.50 -14.66 -5.03
CA VAL A 111 12.91 -15.53 -3.91
C VAL A 111 13.71 -16.74 -4.40
N ILE A 112 13.26 -17.38 -5.49
CA ILE A 112 13.97 -18.52 -6.11
C ILE A 112 15.39 -18.09 -6.54
N GLU A 113 15.51 -16.91 -7.13
CA GLU A 113 16.79 -16.33 -7.54
C GLU A 113 17.62 -15.74 -6.39
N ARG A 114 17.12 -15.85 -5.16
CA ARG A 114 17.77 -15.34 -3.93
C ARG A 114 18.01 -13.82 -3.93
N LYS A 115 17.18 -13.09 -4.64
CA LYS A 115 17.20 -11.62 -4.60
C LYS A 115 16.55 -11.13 -3.32
N LYS A 116 17.05 -10.02 -2.77
CA LYS A 116 16.47 -9.41 -1.58
C LYS A 116 15.26 -8.56 -1.97
N ILE A 117 14.18 -8.70 -1.22
CA ILE A 117 12.93 -7.98 -1.46
C ILE A 117 12.68 -7.02 -0.31
N PHE A 118 12.51 -5.75 -0.66
CA PHE A 118 12.18 -4.69 0.28
C PHE A 118 10.83 -4.09 -0.07
N ILE A 119 10.07 -3.69 0.94
CA ILE A 119 8.90 -2.84 0.81
C ILE A 119 9.24 -1.52 1.50
N VAL A 120 9.12 -0.41 0.77
CA VAL A 120 9.34 0.94 1.31
C VAL A 120 8.08 1.74 1.07
N THR A 121 7.35 2.04 2.14
CA THR A 121 6.06 2.71 2.08
C THR A 121 6.03 3.95 2.95
N ALA A 122 5.18 4.92 2.58
CA ALA A 122 4.92 6.15 3.30
C ALA A 122 3.45 6.22 3.75
N GLY A 123 3.12 7.15 4.62
CA GLY A 123 1.80 7.32 5.22
C GLY A 123 1.76 6.85 6.67
N ASN A 124 0.58 6.88 7.29
CA ASN A 124 0.43 6.52 8.70
C ASN A 124 0.98 5.12 8.98
N PRO A 125 2.00 4.98 9.86
CA PRO A 125 2.70 3.70 10.09
C PRO A 125 1.79 2.58 10.59
N ASP A 126 0.83 2.90 11.47
CA ASP A 126 -0.12 1.91 12.01
C ASP A 126 -1.03 1.39 10.90
N GLN A 127 -1.49 2.28 10.02
CA GLN A 127 -2.30 1.91 8.86
C GLN A 127 -1.51 1.03 7.89
N GLN A 128 -0.28 1.41 7.56
CA GLN A 128 0.56 0.62 6.65
C GLN A 128 0.91 -0.74 7.25
N LEU A 129 1.23 -0.79 8.54
CA LEU A 129 1.45 -2.05 9.25
C LEU A 129 0.20 -2.94 9.25
N ASN A 130 -0.99 -2.34 9.44
CA ASN A 130 -2.25 -3.08 9.38
C ASN A 130 -2.49 -3.68 7.99
N LYS A 131 -2.26 -2.91 6.92
CA LYS A 131 -2.34 -3.40 5.53
C LYS A 131 -1.43 -4.62 5.33
N ILE A 132 -0.18 -4.54 5.77
CA ILE A 132 0.79 -5.66 5.66
C ILE A 132 0.32 -6.90 6.42
N LYS A 133 -0.20 -6.74 7.66
CA LYS A 133 -0.74 -7.86 8.46
C LYS A 133 -1.98 -8.50 7.84
N GLN A 134 -2.77 -7.73 7.08
CA GLN A 134 -4.00 -8.19 6.44
C GLN A 134 -3.78 -8.76 5.03
N THR A 135 -2.58 -8.61 4.47
CA THR A 135 -2.21 -9.15 3.16
C THR A 135 -1.99 -10.66 3.21
N GLU A 136 -2.43 -11.36 2.18
CA GLU A 136 -2.14 -12.77 1.97
C GLU A 136 -0.85 -12.93 1.18
N TRP A 137 0.23 -13.20 1.90
CA TRP A 137 1.59 -13.23 1.34
C TRP A 137 1.97 -14.52 0.65
N ASN A 138 1.21 -15.61 0.85
CA ASN A 138 1.48 -16.92 0.26
C ASN A 138 2.91 -17.45 0.57
N GLY A 139 3.40 -17.21 1.79
CA GLY A 139 4.73 -17.63 2.24
C GLY A 139 5.85 -16.64 1.97
N LEU A 140 5.59 -15.53 1.27
CA LEU A 140 6.59 -14.50 0.97
C LEU A 140 6.97 -13.67 2.20
N GLU A 141 6.14 -13.63 3.25
CA GLU A 141 6.37 -12.82 4.44
C GLU A 141 7.72 -13.05 5.12
N ASN A 142 8.30 -14.23 4.97
CA ASN A 142 9.60 -14.59 5.54
C ASN A 142 10.80 -14.04 4.72
N TYR A 143 10.56 -13.52 3.53
CA TYR A 143 11.57 -13.04 2.59
C TYR A 143 11.55 -11.54 2.40
N LEU A 144 10.65 -10.83 3.13
CA LEU A 144 10.44 -9.40 2.99
C LEU A 144 11.11 -8.63 4.13
N THR A 145 11.67 -7.49 3.80
CA THR A 145 12.03 -6.46 4.78
C THR A 145 11.21 -5.21 4.49
N VAL A 146 10.54 -4.66 5.52
CA VAL A 146 9.64 -3.52 5.37
C VAL A 146 10.20 -2.30 6.08
N TYR A 147 10.15 -1.15 5.40
CA TYR A 147 10.48 0.16 5.96
C TYR A 147 9.28 1.10 5.85
N PHE A 148 8.98 1.78 6.94
CA PHE A 148 7.93 2.80 7.05
C PHE A 148 8.61 4.18 7.12
N ALA A 149 8.53 4.97 6.04
CA ALA A 149 9.23 6.25 5.95
C ALA A 149 8.79 7.23 7.05
N ASP A 150 7.49 7.35 7.28
CA ASP A 150 6.94 8.26 8.29
C ASP A 150 7.27 7.84 9.73
N GLU A 151 7.37 6.53 10.04
CA GLU A 151 7.82 6.06 11.35
C GLU A 151 9.28 6.44 11.60
N MET A 152 10.11 6.36 10.56
CA MET A 152 11.51 6.73 10.63
C MET A 152 11.72 8.25 10.59
N GLY A 153 10.71 9.03 10.20
CA GLY A 153 10.78 10.47 10.05
C GLY A 153 11.72 10.93 8.93
N VAL A 154 11.86 10.12 7.88
CA VAL A 154 12.78 10.37 6.75
C VAL A 154 12.06 10.21 5.40
N GLU A 155 12.64 10.76 4.35
CA GLU A 155 12.18 10.55 2.98
C GLU A 155 12.53 9.14 2.47
N LYS A 156 11.76 8.62 1.50
CA LYS A 156 12.04 7.31 0.87
C LYS A 156 13.46 7.23 0.30
N THR A 157 13.99 8.32 -0.21
CA THR A 157 15.37 8.40 -0.75
C THR A 157 16.43 8.06 0.28
N GLU A 158 16.25 8.48 1.54
CA GLU A 158 17.16 8.12 2.63
C GLU A 158 17.10 6.63 2.96
N ILE A 159 15.90 6.05 2.88
CA ILE A 159 15.72 4.60 3.06
C ILE A 159 16.37 3.84 1.90
N PHE A 160 16.21 4.30 0.66
CA PHE A 160 16.89 3.69 -0.49
C PHE A 160 18.42 3.73 -0.30
N GLN A 161 18.97 4.87 0.11
CA GLN A 161 20.40 4.97 0.41
C GLN A 161 20.83 4.04 1.53
N LYS A 162 20.02 3.93 2.59
CA LYS A 162 20.27 2.98 3.68
C LYS A 162 20.30 1.54 3.18
N ILE A 163 19.31 1.13 2.38
CA ILE A 163 19.24 -0.23 1.81
C ILE A 163 20.48 -0.53 0.99
N LEU A 164 20.92 0.39 0.12
CA LEU A 164 22.13 0.23 -0.69
C LEU A 164 23.38 0.08 0.18
N ASN A 165 23.55 0.97 1.17
CA ASN A 165 24.70 0.97 2.06
C ASN A 165 24.78 -0.30 2.90
N ASP A 166 23.67 -0.72 3.53
CA ASP A 166 23.61 -1.90 4.38
C ASP A 166 23.92 -3.20 3.62
N ASN A 167 23.74 -3.17 2.30
CA ASN A 167 24.01 -4.31 1.42
C ASN A 167 25.30 -4.16 0.60
N ASN A 168 26.04 -3.06 0.74
CA ASN A 168 27.23 -2.73 -0.03
C ASN A 168 27.00 -2.76 -1.54
N LEU A 169 25.91 -2.15 -2.00
CA LEU A 169 25.45 -2.16 -3.39
C LEU A 169 25.45 -0.75 -4.00
N SER A 170 25.55 -0.71 -5.31
CA SER A 170 25.38 0.49 -6.12
C SER A 170 23.91 0.66 -6.55
N PRO A 171 23.48 1.86 -6.99
CA PRO A 171 22.13 2.06 -7.52
C PRO A 171 21.77 1.09 -8.67
N ASN A 172 22.73 0.71 -9.49
CA ASN A 172 22.49 -0.21 -10.61
C ASN A 172 22.19 -1.66 -10.17
N ASP A 173 22.52 -2.04 -8.93
CA ASP A 173 22.24 -3.35 -8.38
C ASP A 173 20.81 -3.49 -7.85
N ALA A 174 20.05 -2.40 -7.82
CA ALA A 174 18.68 -2.36 -7.34
C ALA A 174 17.69 -1.99 -8.44
N LEU A 175 16.41 -2.35 -8.25
CA LEU A 175 15.28 -1.92 -9.06
C LEU A 175 14.19 -1.43 -8.12
N VAL A 176 13.55 -0.29 -8.42
CA VAL A 176 12.36 0.19 -7.72
C VAL A 176 11.13 -0.09 -8.56
N VAL A 177 10.10 -0.66 -7.93
CA VAL A 177 8.78 -0.92 -8.50
C VAL A 177 7.77 -0.01 -7.80
N GLY A 178 7.20 0.93 -8.52
CA GLY A 178 6.23 1.89 -8.01
C GLY A 178 4.98 1.98 -8.89
N ALA A 179 4.04 2.83 -8.51
CA ALA A 179 2.77 2.99 -9.21
C ALA A 179 2.58 4.36 -9.85
N ASN A 180 3.35 5.36 -9.48
CA ASN A 180 3.08 6.75 -9.81
C ASN A 180 4.35 7.57 -10.08
N ASN A 181 4.13 8.80 -10.55
CA ASN A 181 5.22 9.73 -10.89
C ASN A 181 6.07 10.15 -9.67
N PHE A 182 5.52 10.12 -8.46
CA PHE A 182 6.26 10.47 -7.25
C PHE A 182 7.32 9.40 -6.96
N ASP A 183 6.95 8.12 -7.01
CA ASP A 183 7.89 7.00 -6.82
C ASP A 183 9.01 7.05 -7.88
N GLU A 184 8.65 7.35 -9.13
CA GLU A 184 9.61 7.52 -10.22
C GLU A 184 10.61 8.67 -9.95
N GLN A 185 10.11 9.82 -9.45
CA GLN A 185 10.96 10.96 -9.11
C GLN A 185 11.94 10.63 -7.97
N GLN A 186 11.46 9.95 -6.92
CA GLN A 186 12.30 9.51 -5.81
C GLN A 186 13.42 8.56 -6.28
N SER A 187 13.09 7.63 -7.17
CA SER A 187 14.07 6.72 -7.78
C SER A 187 15.09 7.46 -8.62
N LYS A 188 14.65 8.41 -9.45
CA LYS A 188 15.53 9.24 -10.29
C LYS A 188 16.52 10.07 -9.48
N LEU A 189 16.09 10.62 -8.34
CA LEU A 189 16.98 11.38 -7.43
C LEU A 189 18.15 10.54 -6.92
N MET A 190 17.95 9.23 -6.81
CA MET A 190 18.95 8.26 -6.35
C MET A 190 19.65 7.53 -7.50
N ASN A 191 19.36 7.88 -8.75
CA ASN A 191 19.80 7.15 -9.95
C ASN A 191 19.46 5.66 -9.94
N LEU A 192 18.35 5.30 -9.27
CA LEU A 192 17.85 3.93 -9.22
C LEU A 192 17.02 3.62 -10.48
N PRO A 193 17.24 2.48 -11.13
CA PRO A 193 16.31 1.96 -12.14
C PRO A 193 14.90 1.84 -11.58
N TYR A 194 13.90 2.23 -12.37
CA TYR A 194 12.50 2.26 -11.99
C TYR A 194 11.62 1.59 -13.04
N ILE A 195 10.59 0.89 -12.58
CA ILE A 195 9.54 0.31 -13.42
C ILE A 195 8.17 0.58 -12.79
N VAL A 196 7.19 0.87 -13.62
CA VAL A 196 5.79 0.94 -13.17
C VAL A 196 5.25 -0.47 -12.99
N SER A 197 4.61 -0.75 -11.85
CA SER A 197 4.05 -2.07 -11.52
C SER A 197 3.15 -2.65 -12.61
N LEU A 198 2.40 -1.80 -13.34
CA LEU A 198 1.56 -2.19 -14.48
C LEU A 198 2.34 -2.88 -15.62
N GLU A 199 3.65 -2.69 -15.71
CA GLU A 199 4.48 -3.39 -16.72
C GLU A 199 4.74 -4.85 -16.33
N ILE A 200 4.63 -5.19 -15.05
CA ILE A 200 4.73 -6.56 -14.53
C ILE A 200 3.43 -7.33 -14.77
N TYR A 201 2.29 -6.63 -14.86
CA TYR A 201 0.96 -7.26 -15.00
C TYR A 201 0.61 -7.66 -16.44
N LYS A 202 1.40 -7.23 -17.43
CA LYS A 202 1.20 -7.54 -18.86
C LYS A 202 1.81 -8.89 -19.21
#